data_a400bc1441500c5dd0f4e7cba42dd629
#
_entry.id   a400bc1441500c5dd0f4e7cba42dd629
#
_cell.length_a   1.000
_cell.length_b   1.000
_cell.length_c   1.000
_cell.angle_alpha   90.00
_cell.angle_beta   90.00
_cell.angle_gamma   90.00
#
_symmetry.space_group_name_H-M   'P 1'
#
loop_
_entity.id
_entity.type
_entity.pdbx_description
1 polymer ?
#
loop_
_entity_poly.entity_id
_entity_poly.type
_entity_poly.pdbx_seq_one_letter_code
_entity_poly.pdbx_strand_id
1 'polypeptide(L)' 'MSPEMQRKKLAKLCEVEGFSDENELFAAAISDSMCPAICCNLDNPTCDYTTEMEPDQDRGWCEECQAGTMVSALVLSGII' A
#
# COMPACT_ATOMS: atom_id res chain seq x y z
N MET A 1 -7.13 4.01 10.49
CA MET A 1 -7.61 3.10 9.42
C MET A 1 -8.11 1.81 10.07
N SER A 2 -9.26 1.31 9.64
CA SER A 2 -9.83 0.09 10.21
C SER A 2 -9.09 -1.16 9.70
N PRO A 3 -9.11 -2.27 10.47
CA PRO A 3 -8.51 -3.52 9.99
C PRO A 3 -9.15 -4.04 8.70
N GLU A 4 -10.43 -3.78 8.50
CA GLU A 4 -11.13 -4.16 7.28
C GLU A 4 -10.58 -3.40 6.07
N MET A 5 -10.39 -2.11 6.20
CA MET A 5 -9.82 -1.29 5.14
C MET A 5 -8.37 -1.69 4.83
N GLN A 6 -7.57 -1.98 5.87
CA GLN A 6 -6.21 -2.49 5.68
C GLN A 6 -6.20 -3.74 4.81
N ARG A 7 -7.06 -4.71 5.12
CA ARG A 7 -7.13 -5.97 4.36
C ARG A 7 -7.57 -5.74 2.92
N LYS A 8 -8.55 -4.88 2.71
CA LYS A 8 -9.01 -4.55 1.36
C LYS A 8 -7.91 -3.89 0.54
N LYS A 9 -7.19 -2.97 1.13
CA LYS A 9 -6.09 -2.27 0.45
C LYS A 9 -4.92 -3.21 0.15
N LEU A 10 -4.57 -4.09 1.07
CA LEU A 10 -3.52 -5.09 0.82
C LEU A 10 -3.92 -6.06 -0.28
N ALA A 11 -5.16 -6.54 -0.28
CA ALA A 11 -5.66 -7.42 -1.32
C ALA A 11 -5.64 -6.75 -2.69
N LYS A 12 -6.04 -5.49 -2.75
CA LYS A 12 -6.02 -4.72 -3.99
C LYS A 12 -4.59 -4.53 -4.49
N LEU A 13 -3.65 -4.25 -3.59
CA LEU A 13 -2.25 -4.07 -3.93
C LEU A 13 -1.65 -5.36 -4.50
N CYS A 14 -1.95 -6.51 -3.90
CA CYS A 14 -1.55 -7.81 -4.43
C CYS A 14 -2.10 -8.03 -5.84
N GLU A 15 -3.35 -7.71 -6.07
CA GLU A 15 -4.00 -7.85 -7.37
C GLU A 15 -3.32 -6.99 -8.43
N VAL A 16 -3.05 -5.72 -8.11
CA VAL A 16 -2.42 -4.78 -9.04
C VAL A 16 -0.99 -5.19 -9.37
N GLU A 17 -0.24 -5.65 -8.36
CA GLU A 17 1.16 -6.05 -8.54
C GLU A 17 1.32 -7.48 -9.09
N GLY A 18 0.23 -8.24 -9.16
CA GLY A 18 0.27 -9.59 -9.72
C GLY A 18 0.76 -10.66 -8.76
N PHE A 19 0.68 -10.42 -7.47
CA PHE A 19 1.05 -11.42 -6.45
C PHE A 19 -0.15 -12.29 -6.10
N SER A 20 0.10 -13.56 -5.80
CA SER A 20 -0.98 -14.49 -5.46
C SER A 20 -1.43 -14.34 -4.01
N ASP A 21 -0.58 -13.84 -3.12
CA ASP A 21 -0.94 -13.59 -1.72
C ASP A 21 -0.06 -12.50 -1.10
N GLU A 22 -0.38 -12.13 0.13
CA GLU A 22 0.33 -11.09 0.87
C GLU A 22 1.78 -11.48 1.19
N ASN A 23 2.06 -12.77 1.40
CA ASN A 23 3.41 -13.23 1.70
C ASN A 23 4.37 -12.98 0.53
N GLU A 24 3.90 -13.17 -0.69
CA GLU A 24 4.70 -12.86 -1.88
C GLU A 24 4.97 -11.36 -1.98
N LEU A 25 3.96 -10.55 -1.70
CA LEU A 25 4.08 -9.09 -1.70
C LEU A 25 5.14 -8.64 -0.69
N PHE A 26 5.09 -9.15 0.54
CA PHE A 26 6.03 -8.77 1.59
C PHE A 26 7.45 -9.25 1.29
N ALA A 27 7.60 -10.45 0.75
CA ALA A 27 8.91 -10.97 0.38
C ALA A 27 9.56 -10.11 -0.71
N ALA A 28 8.79 -9.70 -1.71
CA ALA A 28 9.29 -8.80 -2.75
C ALA A 28 9.65 -7.43 -2.18
N ALA A 29 8.82 -6.89 -1.29
CA ALA A 29 9.06 -5.58 -0.68
C ALA A 29 10.31 -5.56 0.19
N ILE A 30 10.57 -6.64 0.92
CA ILE A 30 11.75 -6.77 1.79
C ILE A 30 13.03 -6.88 0.94
N SER A 31 12.94 -7.54 -0.21
CA SER A 31 14.11 -7.76 -1.08
C SER A 31 14.52 -6.50 -1.85
N ASP A 32 13.59 -5.58 -2.10
CA ASP A 32 13.83 -4.40 -2.90
C ASP A 32 14.00 -3.15 -2.03
N SER A 33 14.71 -2.16 -2.55
CA SER A 33 14.83 -0.85 -1.89
C SER A 33 13.54 -0.03 -2.02
N MET A 34 12.64 -0.40 -2.92
CA MET A 34 11.34 0.23 -3.13
C MET A 34 10.24 -0.77 -2.84
N CYS A 35 9.14 -0.28 -2.29
CA CYS A 35 8.02 -1.10 -1.85
C CYS A 35 6.74 -0.63 -2.52
N PRO A 36 5.89 -1.53 -3.02
CA PRO A 36 4.57 -1.15 -3.52
C PRO A 36 3.75 -0.44 -2.45
N ALA A 37 3.00 0.56 -2.86
CA ALA A 37 2.18 1.38 -1.97
C ALA A 37 0.82 1.65 -2.60
N ILE A 38 -0.18 1.88 -1.77
CA ILE A 38 -1.54 2.14 -2.22
C ILE A 38 -2.14 3.30 -1.43
N CYS A 39 -3.02 4.06 -2.08
CA CYS A 39 -3.71 5.17 -1.43
C CYS A 39 -4.67 4.66 -0.36
N CYS A 40 -4.55 5.23 0.84
CA CYS A 40 -5.39 4.89 2.00
C CYS A 40 -6.09 6.16 2.53
N ASN A 41 -6.69 6.92 1.62
CA ASN A 41 -7.40 8.15 1.99
C ASN A 41 -8.73 7.82 2.64
N LEU A 42 -8.88 8.18 3.92
CA LEU A 42 -10.11 7.92 4.68
C LEU A 42 -11.30 8.70 4.13
N ASP A 43 -11.05 9.84 3.50
CA ASP A 43 -12.09 10.67 2.88
C ASP A 43 -12.48 10.16 1.48
N ASN A 44 -11.66 9.31 0.88
CA ASN A 44 -11.92 8.72 -0.41
C ASN A 44 -11.44 7.26 -0.43
N PRO A 45 -12.12 6.36 0.30
CA PRO A 45 -11.65 4.99 0.48
C PRO A 45 -11.70 4.13 -0.77
N THR A 46 -12.34 4.60 -1.84
CA THR A 46 -12.39 3.89 -3.11
C THR A 46 -11.23 4.22 -4.03
N CYS A 47 -10.37 5.18 -3.66
CA CYS A 47 -9.18 5.48 -4.43
C CYS A 47 -8.16 4.36 -4.25
N ASP A 48 -7.82 3.68 -5.34
CA ASP A 48 -6.87 2.56 -5.33
C ASP A 48 -5.61 2.90 -6.13
N TYR A 49 -5.22 4.16 -6.13
CA TYR A 49 -3.98 4.58 -6.78
C TYR A 49 -2.78 3.86 -6.15
N THR A 50 -1.89 3.34 -6.98
CA THR A 50 -0.70 2.62 -6.53
C THR A 50 0.56 3.24 -7.09
N THR A 51 1.65 3.13 -6.34
CA THR A 51 2.98 3.58 -6.75
C THR A 51 4.02 2.81 -5.96
N GLU A 52 5.29 3.16 -6.15
CA GLU A 52 6.37 2.60 -5.35
C GLU A 52 6.94 3.68 -4.45
N MET A 53 7.25 3.30 -3.20
CA MET A 53 7.76 4.20 -2.17
C MET A 53 8.83 3.48 -1.34
N GLU A 54 9.49 4.22 -0.48
CA GLU A 54 10.37 3.61 0.51
C GLU A 54 9.55 2.73 1.46
N PRO A 55 10.11 1.58 1.91
CA PRO A 55 9.34 0.62 2.71
C PRO A 55 8.76 1.15 4.01
N ASP A 56 9.38 2.15 4.61
CA ASP A 56 8.92 2.73 5.88
C ASP A 56 8.04 3.98 5.70
N GLN A 57 7.72 4.35 4.48
CA GLN A 57 6.96 5.57 4.21
C GLN A 57 5.46 5.31 4.35
N ASP A 58 4.75 6.21 5.04
CA ASP A 58 3.32 6.08 5.30
C ASP A 58 2.49 7.31 4.90
N ARG A 59 3.12 8.31 4.27
CA ARG A 59 2.45 9.55 3.88
C ARG A 59 2.92 10.01 2.51
N GLY A 60 3.04 9.09 1.58
CA GLY A 60 3.40 9.41 0.21
C GLY A 60 2.30 10.16 -0.51
N TRP A 61 2.67 10.89 -1.53
CA TRP A 61 1.74 11.69 -2.31
C TRP A 61 0.88 10.82 -3.22
N CYS A 62 -0.45 10.98 -3.13
CA CYS A 62 -1.39 10.38 -4.06
C CYS A 62 -1.79 11.42 -5.10
N GLU A 63 -1.47 11.17 -6.36
CA GLU A 63 -1.77 12.11 -7.43
C GLU A 63 -3.27 12.21 -7.73
N GLU A 64 -4.01 11.14 -7.48
CA GLU A 64 -5.45 11.13 -7.67
C GLU A 64 -6.17 11.97 -6.61
N CYS A 65 -5.78 11.84 -5.35
CA CYS A 65 -6.38 12.57 -4.24
C CYS A 65 -5.72 13.91 -3.97
N GLN A 66 -4.51 14.11 -4.51
CA GLN A 66 -3.68 15.29 -4.23
C GLN A 66 -3.46 15.49 -2.73
N ALA A 67 -3.10 14.40 -2.06
CA ALA A 67 -2.91 14.38 -0.62
C ALA A 67 -1.84 13.36 -0.24
N GLY A 68 -1.28 13.48 0.96
CA GLY A 68 -0.28 12.54 1.48
C GLY A 68 -0.92 11.31 2.09
N THR A 69 -1.53 10.47 1.26
CA THR A 69 -2.34 9.31 1.69
C THR A 69 -1.81 7.96 1.23
N MET A 70 -0.66 7.92 0.57
CA MET A 70 -0.04 6.66 0.13
C MET A 70 0.68 5.98 1.28
N VAL A 71 0.43 4.69 1.45
CA VAL A 71 1.04 3.88 2.52
C VAL A 71 1.73 2.68 1.89
N SER A 72 2.99 2.43 2.29
CA SER A 72 3.73 1.27 1.78
C SER A 72 3.10 -0.03 2.28
N ALA A 73 3.32 -1.12 1.54
CA ALA A 73 2.78 -2.42 1.90
C ALA A 73 3.25 -2.88 3.29
N LEU A 74 4.50 -2.63 3.64
CA LEU A 74 5.06 -3.06 4.92
C LEU A 74 4.46 -2.28 6.10
N VAL A 75 4.27 -0.98 5.93
CA VAL A 75 3.61 -0.16 6.95
C VAL A 75 2.13 -0.54 7.06
N LEU A 76 1.46 -0.71 5.93
CA LEU A 76 0.04 -1.07 5.88
C LEU A 76 -0.24 -2.41 6.55
N SER A 77 0.67 -3.36 6.40
CA SER A 77 0.54 -4.69 7.02
C SER A 77 0.88 -4.73 8.50
N GLY A 78 1.53 -3.68 9.01
CA GLY A 78 1.98 -3.63 10.39
C GLY A 78 3.33 -4.31 10.65
N ILE A 79 4.06 -4.68 9.60
CA ILE A 79 5.39 -5.29 9.75
C ILE A 79 6.41 -4.27 10.24
N ILE A 80 6.26 -3.03 9.84
CA ILE A 80 7.15 -1.94 10.27
C ILE A 80 6.45 -0.98 11.22
#